data_fc47975741b66c318297d2cff5a3916c
#
_entry.id   fc47975741b66c318297d2cff5a3916c
#
_cell.length_a   1.000
_cell.length_b   1.000
_cell.length_c   1.000
_cell.angle_alpha   90.00
_cell.angle_beta   90.00
_cell.angle_gamma   90.00
#
_symmetry.space_group_name_H-M   'P 1'
#
loop_
_entity.id
_entity.type
_entity.pdbx_description
1 polymer ?
#
loop_
_entity_poly.entity_id
_entity_poly.type
_entity_poly.pdbx_seq_one_letter_code
_entity_poly.pdbx_strand_id
1 'polypeptide(L)'
;TLLEGLVWSDGAPVTSEDAKFTWEWVSDPAAGTTSGPAFANVADVEIVDERTFKVHLTDTDPAWYNIFGRGTSNGAPILPKHLMQDYMGEKAQSAPYNLNPVGTGPYKVAEFVPGDVVNFEINENYRFADKPFFKKVEYKGGGDAPAAARAVLQSGEVDYAINLQVEKAVLDSLLQSGSGELIVLPDGSVEHVIYNFADPNTEVDGAVSEPSTQHPYLSDKAVRQALALGLDRDTIVEQLYGQTADPTTNVIPVPDMFVSPNTSYSFDPNEAAGLLDEAGWTGSPRSKEGVEAKMLFQTTISPLRLKAQEIIKQTWDELGFDVELKSIDSSVFFSADAGNPDTWKRFSADVEMFAFNGRPFPIDLMSYWKSTPGGRYRSEVQRLVGPQPLPLAER
;
A
#
# COMPACT_ATOMS: atom_id res chain seq x y z
N THR A 1 -0.41 -20.69 -22.00
CA THR A 1 -1.46 -21.71 -22.14
C THR A 1 -2.01 -22.06 -20.77
N LEU A 2 -3.34 -22.06 -20.61
CA LEU A 2 -4.03 -22.50 -19.41
C LEU A 2 -3.90 -24.02 -19.23
N LEU A 3 -3.92 -24.46 -17.96
CA LEU A 3 -3.94 -25.88 -17.66
C LEU A 3 -5.22 -26.53 -18.18
N GLU A 4 -5.16 -27.80 -18.52
CA GLU A 4 -6.31 -28.56 -18.97
C GLU A 4 -7.29 -28.84 -17.83
N GLY A 5 -8.58 -28.79 -18.14
CA GLY A 5 -9.62 -29.11 -17.17
C GLY A 5 -9.84 -28.06 -16.08
N LEU A 6 -9.31 -26.83 -16.24
CA LEU A 6 -9.62 -25.77 -15.30
C LEU A 6 -11.10 -25.35 -15.44
N VAL A 7 -11.76 -25.33 -14.29
CA VAL A 7 -13.15 -24.83 -14.18
C VAL A 7 -13.27 -23.85 -13.02
N TRP A 8 -14.19 -22.93 -13.16
CA TRP A 8 -14.61 -22.05 -12.07
C TRP A 8 -15.36 -22.82 -10.97
N SER A 9 -15.51 -22.25 -9.81
CA SER A 9 -16.24 -22.89 -8.69
C SER A 9 -17.72 -23.13 -8.98
N ASP A 10 -18.31 -22.46 -9.95
CA ASP A 10 -19.65 -22.70 -10.46
C ASP A 10 -19.71 -23.79 -11.57
N GLY A 11 -18.57 -24.34 -11.96
CA GLY A 11 -18.45 -25.40 -12.95
C GLY A 11 -18.26 -24.92 -14.40
N ALA A 12 -18.30 -23.62 -14.68
CA ALA A 12 -18.01 -23.09 -16.00
C ALA A 12 -16.53 -23.28 -16.36
N PRO A 13 -16.15 -23.56 -17.63
CA PRO A 13 -14.77 -23.71 -18.03
C PRO A 13 -14.01 -22.37 -17.93
N VAL A 14 -12.74 -22.44 -17.53
CA VAL A 14 -11.80 -21.31 -17.63
C VAL A 14 -11.15 -21.33 -19.00
N THR A 15 -11.30 -20.24 -19.73
CA THR A 15 -10.84 -20.16 -21.12
C THR A 15 -9.93 -18.95 -21.38
N SER A 16 -9.29 -18.93 -22.55
CA SER A 16 -8.51 -17.77 -23.00
C SER A 16 -9.35 -16.50 -23.18
N GLU A 17 -10.68 -16.67 -23.40
CA GLU A 17 -11.63 -15.55 -23.45
C GLU A 17 -11.72 -14.81 -22.10
N ASP A 18 -11.59 -15.52 -20.97
CA ASP A 18 -11.57 -14.90 -19.64
C ASP A 18 -10.34 -14.02 -19.45
N ALA A 19 -9.18 -14.47 -19.98
CA ALA A 19 -7.95 -13.67 -19.91
C ALA A 19 -8.04 -12.40 -20.76
N LYS A 20 -8.57 -12.49 -21.99
CA LYS A 20 -8.80 -11.34 -22.86
C LYS A 20 -9.79 -10.37 -22.23
N PHE A 21 -10.91 -10.89 -21.76
CA PHE A 21 -11.94 -10.11 -21.07
C PHE A 21 -11.36 -9.36 -19.84
N THR A 22 -10.52 -10.04 -19.06
CA THR A 22 -9.88 -9.42 -17.89
C THR A 22 -9.05 -8.21 -18.29
N TRP A 23 -8.24 -8.34 -19.35
CA TRP A 23 -7.45 -7.22 -19.86
C TRP A 23 -8.33 -6.06 -20.34
N GLU A 24 -9.37 -6.35 -21.12
CA GLU A 24 -10.32 -5.33 -21.60
C GLU A 24 -11.01 -4.62 -20.43
N TRP A 25 -11.46 -5.38 -19.44
CA TRP A 25 -12.16 -4.88 -18.26
C TRP A 25 -11.27 -4.01 -17.37
N VAL A 26 -10.04 -4.47 -17.10
CA VAL A 26 -9.07 -3.75 -16.24
C VAL A 26 -8.52 -2.51 -16.93
N SER A 27 -8.37 -2.53 -18.26
CA SER A 27 -7.86 -1.42 -19.04
C SER A 27 -8.89 -0.33 -19.31
N ASP A 28 -10.17 -0.57 -19.00
CA ASP A 28 -11.23 0.43 -19.13
C ASP A 28 -11.20 1.39 -17.92
N PRO A 29 -10.86 2.69 -18.12
CA PRO A 29 -10.85 3.66 -17.03
C PRO A 29 -12.20 3.82 -16.32
N ALA A 30 -13.31 3.57 -17.01
CA ALA A 30 -14.65 3.68 -16.47
C ALA A 30 -14.96 2.54 -15.45
N ALA A 31 -14.22 1.43 -15.49
CA ALA A 31 -14.35 0.36 -14.51
C ALA A 31 -13.83 0.74 -13.10
N GLY A 32 -13.02 1.81 -13.01
CA GLY A 32 -12.51 2.33 -11.73
C GLY A 32 -11.59 1.36 -10.98
N THR A 33 -10.94 0.41 -11.69
CA THR A 33 -10.05 -0.56 -11.07
C THR A 33 -8.68 0.03 -10.72
N THR A 34 -8.11 -0.39 -9.61
CA THR A 34 -6.74 -0.03 -9.22
C THR A 34 -5.66 -0.82 -9.97
N SER A 35 -6.04 -1.87 -10.70
CA SER A 35 -5.12 -2.74 -11.44
C SER A 35 -4.77 -2.23 -12.84
N GLY A 36 -5.43 -1.18 -13.35
CA GLY A 36 -5.17 -0.61 -14.67
C GLY A 36 -3.70 -0.32 -14.97
N PRO A 37 -2.94 0.30 -14.06
CA PRO A 37 -1.52 0.58 -14.28
C PRO A 37 -0.65 -0.65 -14.56
N ALA A 38 -0.98 -1.82 -14.00
CA ALA A 38 -0.23 -3.06 -14.27
C ALA A 38 -0.39 -3.57 -15.71
N PHE A 39 -1.46 -3.16 -16.39
CA PHE A 39 -1.73 -3.52 -17.77
C PHE A 39 -1.33 -2.43 -18.77
N ALA A 40 -0.72 -1.34 -18.32
CA ALA A 40 -0.38 -0.19 -19.18
C ALA A 40 0.55 -0.55 -20.35
N ASN A 41 1.39 -1.59 -20.20
CA ASN A 41 2.29 -2.09 -21.24
C ASN A 41 1.67 -3.20 -22.10
N VAL A 42 0.39 -3.57 -21.87
CA VAL A 42 -0.28 -4.60 -22.66
C VAL A 42 -1.01 -3.95 -23.85
N ALA A 43 -0.52 -4.22 -25.04
CA ALA A 43 -1.12 -3.69 -26.27
C ALA A 43 -2.35 -4.49 -26.73
N ASP A 44 -2.33 -5.81 -26.55
CA ASP A 44 -3.41 -6.74 -26.92
C ASP A 44 -3.26 -8.08 -26.21
N VAL A 45 -4.38 -8.79 -26.05
CA VAL A 45 -4.44 -10.20 -25.68
C VAL A 45 -5.08 -10.98 -26.82
N GLU A 46 -4.25 -11.64 -27.64
CA GLU A 46 -4.66 -12.43 -28.80
C GLU A 46 -5.10 -13.83 -28.36
N ILE A 47 -6.29 -14.25 -28.72
CA ILE A 47 -6.75 -15.62 -28.50
C ILE A 47 -6.24 -16.50 -29.64
N VAL A 48 -5.49 -17.56 -29.28
CA VAL A 48 -4.98 -18.55 -30.22
C VAL A 48 -5.93 -19.73 -30.31
N ASP A 49 -6.37 -20.24 -29.17
CA ASP A 49 -7.35 -21.31 -29.02
C ASP A 49 -8.04 -21.18 -27.63
N GLU A 50 -8.92 -22.11 -27.31
CA GLU A 50 -9.70 -22.09 -26.06
C GLU A 50 -8.84 -21.95 -24.79
N ARG A 51 -7.59 -22.44 -24.79
CA ARG A 51 -6.68 -22.45 -23.63
C ARG A 51 -5.42 -21.63 -23.83
N THR A 52 -5.16 -21.16 -25.04
CA THR A 52 -3.93 -20.46 -25.39
C THR A 52 -4.20 -19.05 -25.82
N PHE A 53 -3.56 -18.11 -25.18
CA PHE A 53 -3.56 -16.69 -25.56
C PHE A 53 -2.12 -16.16 -25.57
N LYS A 54 -1.89 -15.10 -26.32
CA LYS A 54 -0.66 -14.32 -26.35
C LYS A 54 -0.91 -12.94 -25.78
N VAL A 55 0.01 -12.46 -25.00
CA VAL A 55 0.05 -11.09 -24.50
C VAL A 55 1.06 -10.32 -25.34
N HIS A 56 0.59 -9.32 -26.07
CA HIS A 56 1.44 -8.42 -26.84
C HIS A 56 1.77 -7.20 -25.97
N LEU A 57 3.06 -6.97 -25.74
CA LEU A 57 3.53 -5.85 -24.94
C LEU A 57 3.96 -4.70 -25.84
N THR A 58 3.73 -3.47 -25.40
CA THR A 58 4.18 -2.25 -26.09
C THR A 58 5.68 -2.02 -25.88
N ASP A 59 6.23 -2.50 -24.76
CA ASP A 59 7.64 -2.39 -24.41
C ASP A 59 8.09 -3.62 -23.62
N THR A 60 9.39 -3.84 -23.51
CA THR A 60 9.95 -4.96 -22.75
C THR A 60 9.67 -4.81 -21.25
N ASP A 61 9.02 -5.80 -20.68
CA ASP A 61 8.73 -5.88 -19.25
C ASP A 61 9.20 -7.22 -18.68
N PRO A 62 10.25 -7.27 -17.86
CA PRO A 62 10.71 -8.52 -17.25
C PRO A 62 9.73 -9.11 -16.25
N ALA A 63 8.78 -8.33 -15.74
CA ALA A 63 7.77 -8.75 -14.76
C ALA A 63 6.40 -9.07 -15.40
N TRP A 64 6.31 -9.10 -16.74
CA TRP A 64 5.08 -9.26 -17.50
C TRP A 64 4.16 -10.42 -17.04
N TYR A 65 4.73 -11.50 -16.53
CA TYR A 65 3.96 -12.67 -16.10
C TYR A 65 3.13 -12.45 -14.83
N ASN A 66 3.34 -11.33 -14.14
CA ASN A 66 2.59 -10.98 -12.92
C ASN A 66 1.25 -10.30 -13.21
N ILE A 67 1.00 -9.85 -14.45
CA ILE A 67 -0.21 -9.08 -14.79
C ILE A 67 -1.51 -9.82 -14.46
N PHE A 68 -1.55 -11.14 -14.64
CA PHE A 68 -2.68 -11.99 -14.27
C PHE A 68 -2.54 -12.63 -12.88
N GLY A 69 -1.55 -12.21 -12.09
CA GLY A 69 -1.32 -12.68 -10.73
C GLY A 69 -1.75 -11.66 -9.68
N ARG A 70 -2.31 -12.13 -8.58
CA ARG A 70 -2.54 -11.30 -7.39
C ARG A 70 -1.54 -11.68 -6.30
N GLY A 71 -0.98 -10.69 -5.63
CA GLY A 71 -0.12 -10.90 -4.47
C GLY A 71 1.33 -10.49 -4.68
N THR A 72 1.76 -10.23 -5.91
CA THR A 72 3.12 -9.80 -6.21
C THR A 72 3.21 -8.45 -6.92
N SER A 73 2.10 -8.01 -7.49
CA SER A 73 1.99 -6.73 -8.21
C SER A 73 0.55 -6.21 -8.15
N ASN A 74 0.29 -5.06 -8.76
CA ASN A 74 -1.06 -4.54 -8.94
C ASN A 74 -1.84 -5.29 -10.05
N GLY A 75 -1.40 -6.49 -10.45
CA GLY A 75 -2.09 -7.30 -11.43
C GLY A 75 -3.51 -7.69 -11.01
N ALA A 76 -4.31 -8.16 -11.94
CA ALA A 76 -5.64 -8.66 -11.69
C ALA A 76 -5.67 -10.19 -11.89
N PRO A 77 -6.34 -10.94 -11.01
CA PRO A 77 -6.67 -12.33 -11.32
C PRO A 77 -7.57 -12.37 -12.56
N ILE A 78 -7.48 -13.47 -13.32
CA ILE A 78 -8.41 -13.67 -14.44
C ILE A 78 -9.85 -13.65 -13.90
N LEU A 79 -10.73 -12.89 -14.54
CA LEU A 79 -12.12 -12.70 -14.18
C LEU A 79 -13.04 -13.62 -14.99
N PRO A 80 -14.13 -14.14 -14.43
CA PRO A 80 -15.09 -14.97 -15.14
C PRO A 80 -15.93 -14.12 -16.10
N LYS A 81 -15.61 -14.15 -17.40
CA LYS A 81 -16.30 -13.39 -18.43
C LYS A 81 -17.82 -13.62 -18.40
N HIS A 82 -18.25 -14.87 -18.22
CA HIS A 82 -19.67 -15.24 -18.23
C HIS A 82 -20.50 -14.57 -17.14
N LEU A 83 -19.87 -14.11 -16.03
CA LEU A 83 -20.54 -13.41 -14.93
C LEU A 83 -20.37 -11.88 -15.02
N MET A 84 -19.30 -11.40 -15.67
CA MET A 84 -18.88 -10.01 -15.57
C MET A 84 -19.13 -9.20 -16.86
N GLN A 85 -19.34 -9.85 -18.02
CA GLN A 85 -19.41 -9.15 -19.33
C GLN A 85 -20.54 -8.11 -19.43
N ASP A 86 -21.64 -8.27 -18.71
CA ASP A 86 -22.77 -7.34 -18.70
C ASP A 86 -22.52 -6.12 -17.77
N TYR A 87 -21.41 -6.13 -17.07
CA TYR A 87 -21.00 -5.13 -16.06
C TYR A 87 -19.71 -4.38 -16.43
N MET A 88 -19.48 -4.16 -17.73
CA MET A 88 -18.35 -3.37 -18.21
C MET A 88 -18.48 -1.88 -17.83
N GLY A 89 -17.34 -1.20 -17.74
CA GLY A 89 -17.27 0.24 -17.51
C GLY A 89 -17.86 0.66 -16.17
N GLU A 90 -18.67 1.71 -16.16
CA GLU A 90 -19.31 2.28 -14.96
C GLU A 90 -20.17 1.29 -14.17
N LYS A 91 -20.62 0.20 -14.79
CA LYS A 91 -21.40 -0.83 -14.13
C LYS A 91 -20.55 -1.77 -13.28
N ALA A 92 -19.24 -1.74 -13.39
CA ALA A 92 -18.32 -2.67 -12.71
C ALA A 92 -18.56 -2.73 -11.20
N GLN A 93 -18.82 -1.59 -10.57
CA GLN A 93 -19.08 -1.49 -9.14
C GLN A 93 -20.40 -2.17 -8.69
N SER A 94 -21.36 -2.32 -9.59
CA SER A 94 -22.67 -2.91 -9.33
C SER A 94 -22.75 -4.40 -9.67
N ALA A 95 -21.65 -5.02 -10.11
CA ALA A 95 -21.64 -6.43 -10.46
C ALA A 95 -21.95 -7.32 -9.24
N PRO A 96 -22.93 -8.23 -9.33
CA PRO A 96 -23.22 -9.17 -8.23
C PRO A 96 -22.01 -10.03 -7.84
N TYR A 97 -21.09 -10.25 -8.76
CA TYR A 97 -19.81 -10.91 -8.55
C TYR A 97 -19.00 -10.30 -7.39
N ASN A 98 -19.11 -8.99 -7.15
CA ASN A 98 -18.37 -8.30 -6.08
C ASN A 98 -18.78 -8.80 -4.67
N LEU A 99 -19.99 -9.30 -4.52
CA LEU A 99 -20.51 -9.86 -3.26
C LEU A 99 -20.58 -11.39 -3.27
N ASN A 100 -20.49 -12.01 -4.43
CA ASN A 100 -20.50 -13.46 -4.59
C ASN A 100 -19.46 -13.91 -5.61
N PRO A 101 -18.16 -13.75 -5.28
CA PRO A 101 -17.09 -14.05 -6.23
C PRO A 101 -16.96 -15.54 -6.50
N VAL A 102 -16.73 -15.84 -7.77
CA VAL A 102 -16.46 -17.18 -8.30
C VAL A 102 -14.96 -17.25 -8.66
N GLY A 103 -14.29 -18.29 -8.22
CA GLY A 103 -12.84 -18.44 -8.40
C GLY A 103 -12.43 -19.86 -8.74
N THR A 104 -11.14 -20.08 -8.93
CA THR A 104 -10.55 -21.41 -9.18
C THR A 104 -9.75 -21.93 -8.00
N GLY A 105 -9.87 -21.28 -6.84
CA GLY A 105 -9.14 -21.62 -5.61
C GLY A 105 -9.71 -22.81 -4.86
N PRO A 106 -9.04 -23.25 -3.77
CA PRO A 106 -9.45 -24.41 -2.97
C PRO A 106 -10.77 -24.22 -2.24
N TYR A 107 -11.17 -22.98 -2.01
CA TYR A 107 -12.42 -22.62 -1.34
C TYR A 107 -13.23 -21.70 -2.23
N LYS A 108 -14.55 -21.78 -2.10
CA LYS A 108 -15.54 -20.87 -2.67
C LYS A 108 -16.28 -20.13 -1.58
N VAL A 109 -16.75 -18.93 -1.89
CA VAL A 109 -17.56 -18.13 -0.96
C VAL A 109 -18.93 -18.79 -0.81
N ALA A 110 -19.32 -19.09 0.42
CA ALA A 110 -20.64 -19.55 0.77
C ALA A 110 -21.55 -18.40 1.23
N GLU A 111 -20.95 -17.40 1.91
CA GLU A 111 -21.63 -16.21 2.39
C GLU A 111 -20.62 -15.06 2.50
N PHE A 112 -21.04 -13.85 2.13
CA PHE A 112 -20.28 -12.64 2.34
C PHE A 112 -21.19 -11.53 2.87
N VAL A 113 -20.95 -11.13 4.11
CA VAL A 113 -21.59 -9.98 4.74
C VAL A 113 -20.52 -8.90 4.92
N PRO A 114 -20.53 -7.83 4.09
CA PRO A 114 -19.53 -6.77 4.16
C PRO A 114 -19.41 -6.16 5.56
N GLY A 115 -18.18 -6.09 6.07
CA GLY A 115 -17.87 -5.56 7.41
C GLY A 115 -18.08 -6.54 8.56
N ASP A 116 -18.63 -7.73 8.34
CA ASP A 116 -18.94 -8.72 9.37
C ASP A 116 -18.24 -10.07 9.10
N VAL A 117 -18.70 -10.86 8.15
CA VAL A 117 -18.22 -12.24 7.98
C VAL A 117 -18.06 -12.61 6.51
N VAL A 118 -17.07 -13.45 6.23
CA VAL A 118 -16.97 -14.21 4.97
C VAL A 118 -16.83 -15.69 5.31
N ASN A 119 -17.82 -16.47 4.92
CA ASN A 119 -17.82 -17.91 5.06
C ASN A 119 -17.40 -18.60 3.78
N PHE A 120 -16.46 -19.52 3.89
CA PHE A 120 -15.97 -20.31 2.78
C PHE A 120 -16.24 -21.78 3.01
N GLU A 121 -16.52 -22.50 1.93
CA GLU A 121 -16.59 -23.96 1.89
C GLU A 121 -15.64 -24.52 0.81
N ILE A 122 -15.39 -25.81 0.85
CA ILE A 122 -14.53 -26.46 -0.15
C ILE A 122 -15.11 -26.25 -1.55
N ASN A 123 -14.24 -25.86 -2.49
CA ASN A 123 -14.56 -25.84 -3.91
C ASN A 123 -14.32 -27.25 -4.47
N GLU A 124 -15.38 -27.97 -4.79
CA GLU A 124 -15.32 -29.33 -5.33
C GLU A 124 -14.66 -29.39 -6.72
N ASN A 125 -14.63 -28.25 -7.42
CA ASN A 125 -14.01 -28.07 -8.73
C ASN A 125 -12.52 -27.68 -8.63
N TYR A 126 -11.96 -27.62 -7.40
CA TYR A 126 -10.54 -27.30 -7.26
C TYR A 126 -9.64 -28.41 -7.82
N ARG A 127 -8.69 -28.01 -8.65
CA ARG A 127 -7.80 -28.92 -9.38
C ARG A 127 -6.99 -29.91 -8.49
N PHE A 128 -6.82 -29.59 -7.20
CA PHE A 128 -6.13 -30.44 -6.23
C PHE A 128 -7.12 -30.86 -5.12
N ALA A 129 -7.94 -31.84 -5.40
CA ALA A 129 -9.04 -32.27 -4.53
C ALA A 129 -8.58 -32.71 -3.12
N ASP A 130 -7.32 -33.12 -2.96
CA ASP A 130 -6.70 -33.58 -1.72
C ASP A 130 -6.06 -32.44 -0.88
N LYS A 131 -6.04 -31.20 -1.40
CA LYS A 131 -5.32 -30.10 -0.76
C LYS A 131 -6.09 -29.31 0.29
N PRO A 132 -7.41 -29.04 0.16
CA PRO A 132 -8.13 -28.35 1.21
C PRO A 132 -8.15 -29.20 2.48
N PHE A 133 -7.54 -28.69 3.56
CA PHE A 133 -7.51 -29.39 4.85
C PHE A 133 -8.77 -29.12 5.66
N PHE A 134 -9.15 -27.83 5.78
CA PHE A 134 -10.34 -27.42 6.50
C PHE A 134 -11.58 -27.53 5.60
N LYS A 135 -12.69 -28.02 6.14
CA LYS A 135 -13.95 -28.11 5.40
C LYS A 135 -14.63 -26.76 5.24
N LYS A 136 -14.44 -25.90 6.22
CA LYS A 136 -14.97 -24.54 6.26
C LYS A 136 -13.90 -23.59 6.78
N VAL A 137 -13.92 -22.37 6.30
CA VAL A 137 -13.11 -21.27 6.81
C VAL A 137 -14.03 -20.07 7.02
N GLU A 138 -13.97 -19.46 8.19
CA GLU A 138 -14.74 -18.28 8.54
C GLU A 138 -13.79 -17.11 8.76
N TYR A 139 -13.94 -16.03 8.00
CA TYR A 139 -13.25 -14.78 8.24
C TYR A 139 -14.19 -13.84 8.98
N LYS A 140 -13.86 -13.51 10.22
CA LYS A 140 -14.58 -12.52 11.02
C LYS A 140 -13.98 -11.14 10.76
N GLY A 141 -14.85 -10.19 10.44
CA GLY A 141 -14.51 -8.78 10.26
C GLY A 141 -14.93 -7.93 11.47
N GLY A 142 -14.78 -6.60 11.33
CA GLY A 142 -15.35 -5.61 12.25
C GLY A 142 -14.62 -5.37 13.56
N GLY A 143 -13.52 -6.07 13.85
CA GLY A 143 -12.68 -5.85 15.04
C GLY A 143 -11.43 -5.01 14.76
N ASP A 144 -10.83 -4.50 15.84
CA ASP A 144 -9.51 -3.89 15.77
C ASP A 144 -8.38 -4.95 15.99
N ALA A 145 -7.13 -4.59 15.69
CA ALA A 145 -6.00 -5.50 15.84
C ALA A 145 -5.81 -6.01 17.28
N PRO A 146 -5.95 -5.19 18.33
CA PRO A 146 -5.95 -5.68 19.72
C PRO A 146 -7.07 -6.68 20.04
N ALA A 147 -8.27 -6.51 19.50
CA ALA A 147 -9.37 -7.47 19.69
C ALA A 147 -9.06 -8.80 18.99
N ALA A 148 -8.56 -8.76 17.76
CA ALA A 148 -8.14 -9.96 17.03
C ALA A 148 -6.99 -10.70 17.76
N ALA A 149 -6.01 -9.97 18.30
CA ALA A 149 -4.92 -10.55 19.09
C ALA A 149 -5.45 -11.25 20.37
N ARG A 150 -6.42 -10.64 21.08
CA ARG A 150 -7.04 -11.27 22.25
C ARG A 150 -7.81 -12.53 21.87
N ALA A 151 -8.51 -12.51 20.76
CA ALA A 151 -9.31 -13.66 20.30
C ALA A 151 -8.43 -14.89 20.02
N VAL A 152 -7.22 -14.71 19.51
CA VAL A 152 -6.24 -15.80 19.28
C VAL A 152 -5.47 -16.13 20.55
N LEU A 153 -4.83 -15.11 21.16
CA LEU A 153 -3.80 -15.32 22.20
C LEU A 153 -4.37 -15.52 23.60
N GLN A 154 -5.61 -15.08 23.85
CA GLN A 154 -6.20 -15.12 25.18
C GLN A 154 -7.48 -15.96 25.27
N SER A 155 -8.48 -15.70 24.42
CA SER A 155 -9.76 -16.40 24.52
C SER A 155 -9.83 -17.69 23.72
N GLY A 156 -9.03 -17.84 22.66
CA GLY A 156 -9.10 -18.98 21.75
C GLY A 156 -10.38 -19.03 20.91
N GLU A 157 -11.07 -17.90 20.73
CA GLU A 157 -12.29 -17.81 19.91
C GLU A 157 -12.03 -17.96 18.42
N VAL A 158 -10.80 -17.66 17.98
CA VAL A 158 -10.36 -17.82 16.60
C VAL A 158 -9.02 -18.53 16.56
N ASP A 159 -8.79 -19.30 15.49
CA ASP A 159 -7.58 -20.11 15.31
C ASP A 159 -6.40 -19.32 14.76
N TYR A 160 -6.66 -18.21 14.05
CA TYR A 160 -5.63 -17.45 13.34
C TYR A 160 -6.03 -15.98 13.18
N ALA A 161 -5.08 -15.09 13.37
CA ALA A 161 -5.22 -13.68 13.04
C ALA A 161 -3.98 -13.21 12.27
N ILE A 162 -4.19 -12.33 11.29
CA ILE A 162 -3.14 -11.79 10.42
C ILE A 162 -3.08 -10.27 10.56
N ASN A 163 -1.90 -9.71 10.27
CA ASN A 163 -1.66 -8.26 10.28
C ASN A 163 -1.98 -7.61 11.64
N LEU A 164 -1.47 -8.23 12.71
CA LEU A 164 -1.66 -7.78 14.08
C LEU A 164 -0.78 -6.56 14.38
N GLN A 165 -1.23 -5.38 13.98
CA GLN A 165 -0.61 -4.10 14.34
C GLN A 165 -1.02 -3.72 15.77
N VAL A 166 -0.40 -4.37 16.75
CA VAL A 166 -0.68 -4.22 18.18
C VAL A 166 0.55 -3.67 18.88
N GLU A 167 0.34 -2.71 19.78
CA GLU A 167 1.41 -2.16 20.57
C GLU A 167 2.16 -3.24 21.36
N LYS A 168 3.49 -3.13 21.40
CA LYS A 168 4.38 -4.05 22.11
C LYS A 168 3.87 -4.42 23.51
N ALA A 169 3.55 -3.43 24.33
CA ALA A 169 3.12 -3.67 25.73
C ALA A 169 1.83 -4.50 25.82
N VAL A 170 0.89 -4.29 24.90
CA VAL A 170 -0.36 -5.06 24.84
C VAL A 170 -0.07 -6.47 24.34
N LEU A 171 0.73 -6.61 23.29
CA LEU A 171 1.10 -7.90 22.72
C LEU A 171 1.88 -8.76 23.72
N ASP A 172 2.87 -8.19 24.39
CA ASP A 172 3.65 -8.87 25.43
C ASP A 172 2.75 -9.40 26.57
N SER A 173 1.74 -8.60 26.97
CA SER A 173 0.76 -9.02 27.98
C SER A 173 -0.12 -10.17 27.51
N LEU A 174 -0.55 -10.15 26.26
CA LEU A 174 -1.37 -11.22 25.67
C LEU A 174 -0.59 -12.52 25.50
N LEU A 175 0.67 -12.45 25.10
CA LEU A 175 1.55 -13.63 24.98
C LEU A 175 1.79 -14.35 26.34
N GLN A 176 1.73 -13.64 27.44
CA GLN A 176 1.82 -14.25 28.78
C GLN A 176 0.63 -15.14 29.13
N SER A 177 -0.51 -15.00 28.46
CA SER A 177 -1.69 -15.85 28.68
C SER A 177 -1.52 -17.29 28.17
N GLY A 178 -0.60 -17.52 27.24
CA GLY A 178 -0.15 -18.84 26.79
C GLY A 178 -1.13 -19.62 25.93
N SER A 179 -2.16 -18.99 25.36
CA SER A 179 -3.18 -19.69 24.57
C SER A 179 -2.83 -19.81 23.08
N GLY A 180 -1.95 -18.96 22.57
CA GLY A 180 -1.54 -18.94 21.17
C GLY A 180 -0.07 -18.61 21.00
N GLU A 181 0.39 -18.61 19.76
CA GLU A 181 1.77 -18.32 19.35
C GLU A 181 1.82 -17.11 18.42
N LEU A 182 2.81 -16.24 18.60
CA LEU A 182 3.11 -15.15 17.70
C LEU A 182 4.16 -15.61 16.67
N ILE A 183 3.79 -15.54 15.40
CA ILE A 183 4.70 -15.79 14.27
C ILE A 183 5.01 -14.46 13.61
N VAL A 184 6.29 -14.08 13.57
CA VAL A 184 6.77 -12.87 12.89
C VAL A 184 7.54 -13.28 11.64
N LEU A 185 7.07 -12.82 10.50
CA LEU A 185 7.68 -13.11 9.20
C LEU A 185 8.00 -11.78 8.49
N PRO A 186 9.24 -11.55 8.03
CA PRO A 186 9.57 -10.41 7.20
C PRO A 186 8.84 -10.50 5.86
N ASP A 187 7.97 -9.55 5.57
CA ASP A 187 7.21 -9.53 4.33
C ASP A 187 7.57 -8.35 3.39
N GLY A 188 8.53 -7.52 3.82
CA GLY A 188 8.96 -6.33 3.09
C GLY A 188 8.01 -5.15 3.18
N SER A 189 6.99 -5.22 4.02
CA SER A 189 6.14 -4.05 4.30
C SER A 189 6.92 -3.01 5.08
N VAL A 190 6.81 -1.74 4.67
CA VAL A 190 7.52 -0.62 5.30
C VAL A 190 6.51 0.45 5.71
N GLU A 191 6.42 0.68 7.01
CA GLU A 191 5.80 1.91 7.53
C GLU A 191 6.74 3.07 7.25
N HIS A 192 6.28 4.10 6.55
CA HIS A 192 7.14 5.16 6.09
C HIS A 192 6.45 6.51 6.11
N VAL A 193 7.26 7.54 6.15
CA VAL A 193 6.84 8.94 6.05
C VAL A 193 7.16 9.45 4.65
N ILE A 194 6.19 10.03 3.97
CA ILE A 194 6.35 10.64 2.65
C ILE A 194 6.09 12.15 2.71
N TYR A 195 6.86 12.89 1.93
CA TYR A 195 6.79 14.34 1.81
C TYR A 195 6.11 14.74 0.52
N ASN A 196 5.20 15.70 0.60
CA ASN A 196 4.58 16.30 -0.57
C ASN A 196 5.54 17.31 -1.21
N PHE A 197 5.91 17.14 -2.46
CA PHE A 197 6.75 18.10 -3.17
C PHE A 197 5.95 19.17 -3.92
N ALA A 198 4.65 18.93 -4.08
CA ALA A 198 3.70 19.91 -4.57
C ALA A 198 3.09 20.69 -3.39
N ASP A 199 2.59 21.88 -3.64
CA ASP A 199 1.94 22.70 -2.61
C ASP A 199 0.50 22.22 -2.39
N PRO A 200 0.16 21.70 -1.18
CA PRO A 200 -1.20 21.27 -0.87
C PRO A 200 -2.17 22.45 -0.65
N ASN A 201 -1.66 23.67 -0.55
CA ASN A 201 -2.45 24.88 -0.33
C ASN A 201 -2.71 25.71 -1.61
N THR A 202 -2.06 25.34 -2.72
CA THR A 202 -2.25 25.98 -4.02
C THR A 202 -3.17 25.15 -4.91
N GLU A 203 -4.33 25.69 -5.24
CA GLU A 203 -5.29 25.06 -6.15
C GLU A 203 -4.92 25.37 -7.62
N VAL A 204 -4.90 24.32 -8.45
CA VAL A 204 -4.75 24.41 -9.91
C VAL A 204 -5.86 23.59 -10.54
N ASP A 205 -6.69 24.19 -11.37
CA ASP A 205 -7.81 23.56 -12.08
C ASP A 205 -8.76 22.74 -11.16
N GLY A 206 -9.00 23.24 -9.94
CA GLY A 206 -9.89 22.62 -8.94
C GLY A 206 -9.23 21.47 -8.16
N ALA A 207 -7.92 21.27 -8.25
CA ALA A 207 -7.17 20.30 -7.49
C ALA A 207 -6.00 20.93 -6.73
N VAL A 208 -5.66 20.36 -5.58
CA VAL A 208 -4.46 20.71 -4.78
C VAL A 208 -3.36 19.68 -4.96
N SER A 209 -2.16 20.00 -4.51
CA SER A 209 -0.97 19.12 -4.64
C SER A 209 -0.62 18.78 -6.09
N GLU A 210 -0.92 19.70 -7.00
CA GLU A 210 -0.63 19.51 -8.42
C GLU A 210 0.87 19.60 -8.70
N PRO A 211 1.43 18.70 -9.53
CA PRO A 211 2.85 18.66 -9.85
C PRO A 211 3.43 19.93 -10.50
N SER A 212 2.57 20.81 -10.99
CA SER A 212 2.96 22.13 -11.51
C SER A 212 3.29 23.13 -10.41
N THR A 213 2.91 22.83 -9.15
CA THR A 213 3.23 23.62 -7.97
C THR A 213 4.47 23.09 -7.28
N GLN A 214 5.08 23.91 -6.46
CA GLN A 214 6.26 23.56 -5.68
C GLN A 214 5.99 23.82 -4.20
N HIS A 215 6.22 22.80 -3.37
CA HIS A 215 6.05 22.94 -1.94
C HIS A 215 6.96 24.05 -1.36
N PRO A 216 6.43 24.98 -0.54
CA PRO A 216 7.17 26.15 -0.13
C PRO A 216 8.43 25.86 0.68
N TYR A 217 8.50 24.75 1.42
CA TYR A 217 9.69 24.37 2.20
C TYR A 217 10.12 22.91 2.01
N LEU A 218 9.23 21.95 1.76
CA LEU A 218 9.63 20.55 1.51
C LEU A 218 10.32 20.34 0.17
N SER A 219 10.30 21.32 -0.72
CA SER A 219 11.14 21.37 -1.92
C SER A 219 12.63 21.60 -1.60
N ASP A 220 12.93 22.19 -0.43
CA ASP A 220 14.31 22.37 0.05
C ASP A 220 14.88 21.02 0.54
N LYS A 221 16.01 20.62 -0.03
CA LYS A 221 16.66 19.34 0.34
C LYS A 221 17.12 19.32 1.79
N ALA A 222 17.60 20.45 2.32
CA ALA A 222 18.07 20.54 3.70
C ALA A 222 16.93 20.26 4.69
N VAL A 223 15.72 20.78 4.41
CA VAL A 223 14.53 20.52 5.22
C VAL A 223 14.22 19.02 5.25
N ARG A 224 14.18 18.35 4.10
CA ARG A 224 13.88 16.91 4.05
C ARG A 224 14.95 16.05 4.73
N GLN A 225 16.23 16.44 4.61
CA GLN A 225 17.31 15.74 5.30
C GLN A 225 17.22 15.93 6.81
N ALA A 226 16.93 17.16 7.26
CA ALA A 226 16.73 17.44 8.69
C ALA A 226 15.55 16.66 9.28
N LEU A 227 14.40 16.59 8.59
CA LEU A 227 13.26 15.78 9.00
C LEU A 227 13.61 14.28 9.08
N ALA A 228 14.44 13.77 8.16
CA ALA A 228 14.87 12.37 8.18
C ALA A 228 15.85 12.07 9.32
N LEU A 229 16.75 13.00 9.67
CA LEU A 229 17.64 12.91 10.83
C LEU A 229 16.89 13.10 12.15
N GLY A 230 15.78 13.85 12.14
CA GLY A 230 14.88 14.02 13.29
C GLY A 230 13.92 12.86 13.51
N LEU A 231 14.03 11.76 12.78
CA LEU A 231 13.18 10.59 12.91
C LEU A 231 13.89 9.49 13.71
N ASP A 232 13.50 9.33 14.99
CA ASP A 232 14.05 8.30 15.88
C ASP A 232 13.36 6.95 15.64
N ARG A 233 13.85 6.22 14.63
CA ARG A 233 13.33 4.92 14.22
C ARG A 233 13.52 3.86 15.28
N ASP A 234 14.66 3.89 15.96
CA ASP A 234 15.01 2.90 16.99
C ASP A 234 14.06 3.01 18.19
N THR A 235 13.82 4.23 18.68
CA THR A 235 12.86 4.48 19.78
C THR A 235 11.43 4.08 19.37
N ILE A 236 10.99 4.41 18.15
CA ILE A 236 9.67 4.05 17.66
C ILE A 236 9.51 2.51 17.64
N VAL A 237 10.50 1.79 17.10
CA VAL A 237 10.46 0.33 17.04
C VAL A 237 10.52 -0.25 18.45
N GLU A 238 11.46 0.16 19.29
CA GLU A 238 11.62 -0.39 20.63
C GLU A 238 10.38 -0.19 21.51
N GLN A 239 9.77 0.98 21.47
CA GLN A 239 8.64 1.32 22.35
C GLN A 239 7.29 0.81 21.82
N LEU A 240 7.07 0.85 20.49
CA LEU A 240 5.75 0.59 19.92
C LEU A 240 5.63 -0.79 19.26
N TYR A 241 6.64 -1.22 18.50
CA TYR A 241 6.57 -2.44 17.70
C TYR A 241 7.27 -3.64 18.37
N GLY A 242 8.36 -3.42 19.08
CA GLY A 242 9.16 -4.49 19.69
C GLY A 242 9.63 -5.49 18.64
N GLN A 243 9.40 -6.78 18.87
CA GLN A 243 9.84 -7.86 17.99
C GLN A 243 9.09 -7.96 16.65
N THR A 244 8.05 -7.12 16.43
CA THR A 244 7.22 -7.20 15.21
C THR A 244 7.71 -6.29 14.07
N ALA A 245 8.76 -5.51 14.29
CA ALA A 245 9.38 -4.68 13.27
C ALA A 245 10.87 -4.46 13.53
N ASP A 246 11.60 -4.12 12.47
CA ASP A 246 12.98 -3.66 12.52
C ASP A 246 13.09 -2.24 11.96
N PRO A 247 13.95 -1.38 12.52
CA PRO A 247 14.18 -0.05 11.97
C PRO A 247 14.88 -0.15 10.61
N THR A 248 14.43 0.64 9.64
CA THR A 248 15.04 0.66 8.32
C THR A 248 15.09 2.07 7.74
N THR A 249 16.08 2.31 6.89
CA THR A 249 16.19 3.51 6.05
C THR A 249 15.97 3.19 4.58
N ASN A 250 15.62 1.94 4.27
CA ASN A 250 15.36 1.46 2.92
C ASN A 250 13.87 1.23 2.70
N VAL A 251 13.35 1.66 1.55
CA VAL A 251 11.97 1.40 1.12
C VAL A 251 11.77 -0.04 0.63
N ILE A 252 12.85 -0.77 0.42
CA ILE A 252 12.86 -2.20 0.07
C ILE A 252 13.80 -2.89 1.06
N PRO A 253 13.32 -3.32 2.23
CA PRO A 253 14.17 -3.91 3.27
C PRO A 253 14.44 -5.40 3.03
N VAL A 254 13.67 -6.06 2.18
CA VAL A 254 13.83 -7.48 1.82
C VAL A 254 13.47 -7.72 0.35
N PRO A 255 14.10 -8.71 -0.33
CA PRO A 255 15.25 -9.46 0.12
C PRO A 255 16.54 -8.61 0.12
N ASP A 256 17.53 -9.00 0.88
CA ASP A 256 18.80 -8.27 1.11
C ASP A 256 19.49 -7.79 -0.17
N MET A 257 19.34 -8.54 -1.27
CA MET A 257 19.94 -8.18 -2.57
C MET A 257 19.42 -6.85 -3.14
N PHE A 258 18.31 -6.33 -2.65
CA PHE A 258 17.72 -5.05 -3.06
C PHE A 258 17.92 -3.94 -2.04
N VAL A 259 18.49 -4.26 -0.88
CA VAL A 259 18.79 -3.27 0.16
C VAL A 259 19.96 -2.41 -0.30
N SER A 260 19.76 -1.08 -0.33
CA SER A 260 20.81 -0.16 -0.71
C SER A 260 21.82 0.02 0.43
N PRO A 261 23.11 -0.28 0.22
CA PRO A 261 24.15 0.01 1.21
C PRO A 261 24.49 1.51 1.31
N ASN A 262 23.97 2.32 0.39
CA ASN A 262 24.26 3.75 0.31
C ASN A 262 23.20 4.63 0.97
N THR A 263 22.14 4.03 1.53
CA THR A 263 21.06 4.76 2.21
C THR A 263 21.17 4.49 3.69
N SER A 264 21.58 5.50 4.44
CA SER A 264 21.70 5.44 5.90
C SER A 264 21.35 6.80 6.50
N TYR A 265 20.50 6.81 7.51
CA TYR A 265 20.15 7.96 8.32
C TYR A 265 20.14 7.49 9.78
N SER A 266 21.06 8.02 10.58
CA SER A 266 20.99 7.91 12.04
C SER A 266 20.16 9.06 12.60
N PHE A 267 19.54 8.83 13.74
CA PHE A 267 18.88 9.89 14.49
C PHE A 267 19.93 10.87 15.00
N ASP A 268 19.91 12.11 14.52
CA ASP A 268 20.79 13.19 14.96
C ASP A 268 20.10 14.56 14.85
N PRO A 269 19.34 14.96 15.89
CA PRO A 269 18.66 16.25 15.89
C PRO A 269 19.61 17.45 15.90
N ASN A 270 20.88 17.29 16.34
CA ASN A 270 21.84 18.38 16.29
C ASN A 270 22.34 18.62 14.87
N GLU A 271 22.67 17.57 14.13
CA GLU A 271 23.00 17.67 12.71
C GLU A 271 21.79 18.22 11.92
N ALA A 272 20.58 17.76 12.22
CA ALA A 272 19.35 18.26 11.61
C ALA A 272 19.18 19.78 11.80
N ALA A 273 19.36 20.26 13.03
CA ALA A 273 19.29 21.69 13.32
C ALA A 273 20.38 22.49 12.58
N GLY A 274 21.61 21.97 12.53
CA GLY A 274 22.72 22.59 11.78
C GLY A 274 22.43 22.72 10.29
N LEU A 275 21.89 21.68 9.65
CA LEU A 275 21.50 21.72 8.23
C LEU A 275 20.43 22.78 7.96
N LEU A 276 19.44 22.94 8.86
CA LEU A 276 18.42 23.96 8.73
C LEU A 276 19.00 25.37 8.86
N ASP A 277 19.88 25.59 9.86
CA ASP A 277 20.51 26.88 10.08
C ASP A 277 21.41 27.28 8.88
N GLU A 278 22.22 26.36 8.37
CA GLU A 278 23.08 26.57 7.18
C GLU A 278 22.23 26.87 5.93
N ALA A 279 21.06 26.26 5.80
CA ALA A 279 20.14 26.53 4.70
C ALA A 279 19.34 27.83 4.86
N GLY A 280 19.49 28.54 6.00
CA GLY A 280 18.82 29.81 6.27
C GLY A 280 17.42 29.66 6.89
N TRP A 281 17.03 28.47 7.33
CA TRP A 281 15.80 28.23 8.08
C TRP A 281 16.05 28.53 9.56
N THR A 282 15.53 29.64 10.07
CA THR A 282 15.80 30.12 11.43
C THR A 282 14.52 30.48 12.18
N GLY A 283 14.61 30.60 13.51
CA GLY A 283 13.48 30.94 14.37
C GLY A 283 12.72 29.73 14.90
N SER A 284 11.58 29.99 15.57
CA SER A 284 10.64 28.98 16.08
C SER A 284 9.23 29.58 16.07
N PRO A 285 8.35 29.21 15.15
CA PRO A 285 8.61 28.27 14.04
C PRO A 285 9.76 28.72 13.15
N ARG A 286 10.46 27.76 12.55
CA ARG A 286 11.50 28.06 11.55
C ARG A 286 10.89 28.75 10.35
N SER A 287 11.58 29.76 9.85
CA SER A 287 11.15 30.50 8.68
C SER A 287 12.32 30.88 7.78
N LYS A 288 12.05 31.03 6.51
CA LYS A 288 13.00 31.49 5.48
C LYS A 288 12.24 32.34 4.46
N GLU A 289 12.73 33.56 4.18
CA GLU A 289 12.14 34.47 3.18
C GLU A 289 10.63 34.73 3.39
N GLY A 290 10.16 34.72 4.64
CA GLY A 290 8.74 34.93 4.99
C GLY A 290 7.89 33.65 4.92
N VAL A 291 8.43 32.51 4.56
CA VAL A 291 7.75 31.22 4.62
C VAL A 291 8.01 30.57 5.97
N GLU A 292 6.96 30.27 6.72
CA GLU A 292 7.03 29.52 7.97
C GLU A 292 6.90 28.02 7.72
N ALA A 293 7.68 27.21 8.43
CA ALA A 293 7.66 25.74 8.34
C ALA A 293 6.52 25.15 9.20
N LYS A 294 5.28 25.41 8.77
CA LYS A 294 4.07 24.80 9.33
C LYS A 294 3.68 23.58 8.54
N MET A 295 3.34 22.50 9.22
CA MET A 295 3.21 21.19 8.60
C MET A 295 1.92 20.48 9.05
N LEU A 296 1.08 20.10 8.10
CA LEU A 296 0.01 19.15 8.35
C LEU A 296 0.54 17.73 8.10
N PHE A 297 0.62 16.94 9.17
CA PHE A 297 1.06 15.56 9.12
C PHE A 297 -0.13 14.63 9.32
N GLN A 298 -0.52 13.88 8.28
CA GLN A 298 -1.68 13.00 8.36
C GLN A 298 -1.31 11.50 8.32
N THR A 299 -2.15 10.69 8.96
CA THR A 299 -2.07 9.23 8.96
C THR A 299 -3.44 8.60 9.17
N THR A 300 -3.53 7.27 9.26
CA THR A 300 -4.78 6.58 9.58
C THR A 300 -5.02 6.49 11.09
N ILE A 301 -6.28 6.35 11.50
CA ILE A 301 -6.67 6.04 12.88
C ILE A 301 -6.20 4.61 13.19
N SER A 302 -5.03 4.51 13.82
CA SER A 302 -4.42 3.28 14.33
C SER A 302 -3.65 3.62 15.59
N PRO A 303 -3.81 2.90 16.70
CA PRO A 303 -3.10 3.21 17.95
C PRO A 303 -1.58 3.31 17.77
N LEU A 304 -0.97 2.43 16.99
CA LEU A 304 0.47 2.46 16.69
C LEU A 304 0.84 3.71 15.91
N ARG A 305 0.09 4.04 14.85
CA ARG A 305 0.39 5.21 14.00
C ARG A 305 0.20 6.51 14.73
N LEU A 306 -0.85 6.64 15.55
CA LEU A 306 -1.08 7.85 16.33
C LEU A 306 0.08 8.10 17.30
N LYS A 307 0.57 7.08 18.00
CA LYS A 307 1.72 7.21 18.90
C LYS A 307 3.02 7.48 18.16
N ALA A 308 3.27 6.79 17.05
CA ALA A 308 4.44 7.06 16.21
C ALA A 308 4.43 8.52 15.70
N GLN A 309 3.27 9.00 15.27
CA GLN A 309 3.06 10.37 14.81
C GLN A 309 3.35 11.40 15.92
N GLU A 310 2.93 11.11 17.16
CA GLU A 310 3.23 11.96 18.33
C GLU A 310 4.73 12.00 18.65
N ILE A 311 5.43 10.87 18.60
CA ILE A 311 6.88 10.80 18.83
C ILE A 311 7.61 11.61 17.75
N ILE A 312 7.22 11.44 16.48
CA ILE A 312 7.80 12.18 15.36
C ILE A 312 7.54 13.68 15.50
N LYS A 313 6.30 14.06 15.81
CA LYS A 313 5.94 15.46 16.05
C LYS A 313 6.80 16.09 17.12
N GLN A 314 6.99 15.42 18.26
CA GLN A 314 7.80 15.97 19.34
C GLN A 314 9.20 16.39 18.88
N THR A 315 9.90 15.51 18.16
CA THR A 315 11.24 15.83 17.66
C THR A 315 11.22 16.91 16.58
N TRP A 316 10.22 16.91 15.70
CA TRP A 316 10.12 17.93 14.66
C TRP A 316 9.73 19.31 15.21
N ASP A 317 8.89 19.36 16.27
CA ASP A 317 8.62 20.61 16.99
C ASP A 317 9.90 21.13 17.70
N GLU A 318 10.71 20.24 18.28
CA GLU A 318 12.01 20.60 18.88
C GLU A 318 13.00 21.12 17.83
N LEU A 319 12.93 20.64 16.59
CA LEU A 319 13.69 21.19 15.45
C LEU A 319 13.15 22.53 14.96
N GLY A 320 12.00 22.97 15.47
CA GLY A 320 11.37 24.26 15.18
C GLY A 320 10.32 24.22 14.06
N PHE A 321 9.81 23.04 13.69
CA PHE A 321 8.62 22.95 12.86
C PHE A 321 7.37 23.20 13.70
N ASP A 322 6.27 23.66 13.09
CA ASP A 322 4.94 23.75 13.71
C ASP A 322 4.09 22.64 13.12
N VAL A 323 4.03 21.48 13.82
CA VAL A 323 3.42 20.26 13.28
C VAL A 323 2.00 20.10 13.81
N GLU A 324 1.03 20.13 12.91
CA GLU A 324 -0.37 19.77 13.17
C GLU A 324 -0.61 18.31 12.78
N LEU A 325 -1.27 17.55 13.66
CA LEU A 325 -1.58 16.13 13.43
C LEU A 325 -3.01 15.96 12.93
N LYS A 326 -3.16 15.13 11.88
CA LYS A 326 -4.46 14.72 11.35
C LYS A 326 -4.52 13.20 11.23
N SER A 327 -5.63 12.62 11.67
CA SER A 327 -5.89 11.18 11.53
C SER A 327 -7.22 10.94 10.81
N ILE A 328 -7.23 9.95 9.92
CA ILE A 328 -8.33 9.64 9.00
C ILE A 328 -8.69 8.17 9.15
N ASP A 329 -9.97 7.83 9.06
CA ASP A 329 -10.39 6.43 9.01
C ASP A 329 -9.71 5.70 7.84
N SER A 330 -9.23 4.49 8.08
CA SER A 330 -8.46 3.74 7.08
C SER A 330 -9.27 3.42 5.81
N SER A 331 -10.58 3.24 5.92
CA SER A 331 -11.46 3.00 4.78
C SER A 331 -11.59 4.24 3.88
N VAL A 332 -11.47 5.43 4.47
CA VAL A 332 -11.44 6.71 3.75
C VAL A 332 -10.05 6.97 3.18
N PHE A 333 -9.02 6.86 4.01
CA PHE A 333 -7.63 7.13 3.62
C PHE A 333 -7.16 6.29 2.44
N PHE A 334 -7.48 4.98 2.45
CA PHE A 334 -7.13 4.05 1.36
C PHE A 334 -8.22 3.89 0.29
N SER A 335 -9.27 4.70 0.33
CA SER A 335 -10.34 4.67 -0.68
C SER A 335 -9.80 4.96 -2.09
N ALA A 336 -10.43 4.33 -3.07
CA ALA A 336 -10.21 4.64 -4.49
C ALA A 336 -11.03 5.86 -4.97
N ASP A 337 -11.83 6.47 -4.10
CA ASP A 337 -12.66 7.63 -4.44
C ASP A 337 -11.80 8.86 -4.76
N ALA A 338 -11.69 9.15 -6.05
CA ALA A 338 -10.93 10.29 -6.54
C ALA A 338 -11.53 11.65 -6.16
N GLY A 339 -12.80 11.69 -5.74
CA GLY A 339 -13.48 12.90 -5.27
C GLY A 339 -13.19 13.25 -3.81
N ASN A 340 -12.67 12.29 -3.04
CA ASN A 340 -12.42 12.47 -1.61
C ASN A 340 -11.01 13.06 -1.36
N PRO A 341 -10.88 14.28 -0.80
CA PRO A 341 -9.59 14.93 -0.56
C PRO A 341 -8.76 14.24 0.54
N ASP A 342 -9.40 13.44 1.39
CA ASP A 342 -8.76 12.77 2.53
C ASP A 342 -8.09 11.44 2.17
N THR A 343 -8.12 11.05 0.89
CA THR A 343 -7.40 9.85 0.44
C THR A 343 -5.90 10.13 0.32
N TRP A 344 -5.07 9.12 0.65
CA TRP A 344 -3.61 9.21 0.50
C TRP A 344 -3.19 9.60 -0.93
N LYS A 345 -3.99 9.23 -1.93
CA LYS A 345 -3.73 9.54 -3.33
C LYS A 345 -3.90 11.02 -3.68
N ARG A 346 -4.78 11.71 -3.00
CA ARG A 346 -4.95 13.16 -3.15
C ARG A 346 -3.84 13.95 -2.49
N PHE A 347 -3.27 13.41 -1.42
CA PHE A 347 -2.21 14.00 -0.66
C PHE A 347 -2.44 15.48 -0.33
N SER A 348 -3.55 15.77 0.30
CA SER A 348 -3.93 17.12 0.71
C SER A 348 -3.19 17.62 1.96
N ALA A 349 -2.23 16.87 2.46
CA ALA A 349 -1.35 17.23 3.57
C ALA A 349 0.08 17.51 3.09
N ASP A 350 0.92 18.07 3.96
CA ASP A 350 2.35 18.24 3.71
C ASP A 350 3.11 16.92 3.83
N VAL A 351 2.69 16.10 4.79
CA VAL A 351 3.33 14.83 5.13
C VAL A 351 2.28 13.75 5.40
N GLU A 352 2.56 12.53 4.94
CA GLU A 352 1.73 11.36 5.23
C GLU A 352 2.57 10.20 5.78
N MET A 353 1.95 9.37 6.64
CA MET A 353 2.54 8.15 7.16
C MET A 353 1.61 6.96 6.98
N PHE A 354 2.10 5.91 6.35
CA PHE A 354 1.39 4.64 6.14
C PHE A 354 2.36 3.55 5.66
N ALA A 355 1.90 2.30 5.60
CA ALA A 355 2.70 1.19 5.08
C ALA A 355 2.39 0.88 3.62
N PHE A 356 3.44 0.67 2.83
CA PHE A 356 3.33 -0.12 1.59
C PHE A 356 3.60 -1.59 1.90
N ASN A 357 2.80 -2.45 1.30
CA ASN A 357 3.04 -3.88 1.35
C ASN A 357 4.29 -4.24 0.53
N GLY A 358 5.10 -5.14 1.07
CA GLY A 358 6.24 -5.71 0.37
C GLY A 358 5.84 -6.31 -0.98
N ARG A 359 6.72 -6.17 -1.97
CA ARG A 359 6.51 -6.70 -3.32
C ARG A 359 7.75 -7.47 -3.76
N PRO A 360 7.60 -8.63 -4.41
CA PRO A 360 8.73 -9.45 -4.86
C PRO A 360 9.61 -8.72 -5.88
N PHE A 361 9.03 -7.77 -6.62
CA PHE A 361 9.76 -7.02 -7.65
C PHE A 361 9.88 -5.54 -7.25
N PRO A 362 11.12 -5.06 -7.07
CA PRO A 362 11.37 -3.66 -6.70
C PRO A 362 10.76 -2.66 -7.66
N ILE A 363 10.71 -2.99 -8.95
CA ILE A 363 10.20 -2.09 -10.00
C ILE A 363 8.74 -1.72 -9.76
N ASP A 364 7.93 -2.62 -9.24
CA ASP A 364 6.52 -2.38 -8.94
C ASP A 364 6.37 -1.33 -7.83
N LEU A 365 7.21 -1.42 -6.78
CA LEU A 365 7.23 -0.46 -5.71
C LEU A 365 7.85 0.86 -6.17
N MET A 366 8.99 0.81 -6.88
CA MET A 366 9.70 1.99 -7.38
C MET A 366 8.89 2.79 -8.40
N SER A 367 7.91 2.18 -9.05
CA SER A 367 7.00 2.90 -9.97
C SER A 367 6.19 3.99 -9.28
N TYR A 368 5.88 3.84 -7.98
CA TYR A 368 5.23 4.89 -7.19
C TYR A 368 6.09 6.14 -6.96
N TRP A 369 7.41 6.01 -7.12
CA TRP A 369 8.36 7.08 -6.91
C TRP A 369 8.87 7.70 -8.24
N LYS A 370 8.35 7.23 -9.38
CA LYS A 370 8.73 7.71 -10.70
C LYS A 370 7.86 8.88 -11.13
N SER A 371 8.47 10.05 -11.32
CA SER A 371 7.82 11.19 -11.96
C SER A 371 7.76 10.98 -13.48
N THR A 372 6.56 11.09 -14.06
CA THR A 372 6.37 11.03 -15.52
C THR A 372 5.82 12.35 -16.04
N PRO A 373 6.40 12.98 -17.09
CA PRO A 373 5.85 14.18 -17.69
C PRO A 373 4.50 13.93 -18.35
N GLY A 374 3.41 14.62 -18.01
CA GLY A 374 2.10 14.64 -18.67
C GLY A 374 1.03 13.68 -18.13
N GLY A 375 1.19 12.87 -17.04
CA GLY A 375 0.19 11.93 -16.54
C GLY A 375 -0.63 12.42 -15.34
N ARG A 376 -1.92 12.18 -15.29
CA ARG A 376 -2.82 12.57 -14.19
C ARG A 376 -2.65 11.73 -12.90
N TYR A 377 -1.85 10.66 -12.92
CA TYR A 377 -1.50 9.84 -11.76
C TYR A 377 -0.33 10.40 -10.92
N ARG A 378 -0.06 11.67 -11.03
CA ARG A 378 1.16 12.32 -10.62
C ARG A 378 1.20 12.90 -9.26
N SER A 379 0.06 13.14 -8.65
CA SER A 379 0.02 13.47 -7.25
C SER A 379 0.61 12.34 -6.39
N GLU A 380 0.63 11.11 -6.92
CA GLU A 380 1.12 9.93 -6.23
C GLU A 380 2.65 9.73 -6.24
N VAL A 381 3.37 10.37 -7.14
CA VAL A 381 4.73 9.94 -7.52
C VAL A 381 5.85 10.89 -7.12
N GLN A 382 5.56 12.06 -6.60
CA GLN A 382 6.60 13.05 -6.28
C GLN A 382 7.07 13.03 -4.82
N ARG A 383 6.99 11.88 -4.14
CA ARG A 383 7.07 11.81 -2.69
C ARG A 383 8.15 10.85 -2.25
N LEU A 384 9.27 11.35 -1.82
CA LEU A 384 10.40 10.54 -1.38
C LEU A 384 10.87 10.90 0.01
N VAL A 385 11.08 9.88 0.81
CA VAL A 385 11.94 9.95 1.99
C VAL A 385 13.39 9.72 1.52
N GLY A 386 14.21 10.75 1.59
CA GLY A 386 15.64 10.64 1.26
C GLY A 386 16.08 11.33 -0.03
N PRO A 387 17.39 11.44 -0.29
CA PRO A 387 17.92 12.06 -1.50
C PRO A 387 17.50 11.26 -2.74
N GLN A 388 17.10 11.98 -3.79
CA GLN A 388 16.81 11.36 -5.08
C GLN A 388 18.03 10.56 -5.56
N PRO A 389 17.87 9.34 -6.07
CA PRO A 389 18.91 8.71 -6.84
C PRO A 389 19.22 9.59 -8.06
N LEU A 390 20.50 9.83 -8.33
CA LEU A 390 20.95 10.51 -9.54
C LEU A 390 20.35 9.82 -10.78
N PRO A 391 19.96 10.57 -11.83
CA PRO A 391 19.47 9.99 -13.07
C PRO A 391 20.46 8.96 -13.60
N LEU A 392 19.94 7.83 -14.08
CA LEU A 392 20.70 6.70 -14.65
C LEU A 392 21.63 7.10 -15.85
N ALA A 393 21.56 8.35 -16.31
CA ALA A 393 22.35 8.89 -17.42
C ALA A 393 23.75 9.43 -17.00
N GLU A 394 24.06 9.41 -15.71
CA GLU A 394 25.37 9.92 -15.21
C GLU A 394 26.18 8.85 -14.45
N ARG A 395 25.97 7.56 -14.74
CA ARG A 395 26.82 6.49 -14.24
C ARG A 395 27.64 5.84 -15.36
#